data_d04ff22ccf75f4d79386e4709debc43c
#
_entry.id   d04ff22ccf75f4d79386e4709debc43c
#
_cell.length_a   1.000
_cell.length_b   1.000
_cell.length_c   1.000
_cell.angle_alpha   90.00
_cell.angle_beta   90.00
_cell.angle_gamma   90.00
#
_symmetry.space_group_name_H-M   'P 1'
#
loop_
_entity.id
_entity.type
_entity.pdbx_description
1 polymer ?
#
loop_
_entity_poly.entity_id
_entity_poly.type
_entity_poly.pdbx_seq_one_letter_code
_entity_poly.pdbx_strand_id
1 'polypeptide(L)' 'MLDTGQVIADRYELLKQLGRGGFSEVWLALDKLTDV' A
#
# COMPACT_ATOMS: atom_id res chain seq x y z
N MET A 1 11.40 0.37 -3.29
CA MET A 1 10.31 -0.12 -4.13
C MET A 1 9.24 -0.76 -3.24
N LEU A 2 7.99 -0.41 -3.46
CA LEU A 2 6.88 -0.97 -2.69
C LEU A 2 6.55 -2.38 -3.15
N ASP A 3 6.03 -3.17 -2.24
CA ASP A 3 5.72 -4.57 -2.54
C ASP A 3 4.53 -5.02 -1.69
N THR A 4 3.81 -6.00 -2.20
CA THR A 4 2.67 -6.59 -1.49
C THR A 4 3.12 -7.15 -0.15
N GLY A 5 2.35 -6.86 0.89
CA GLY A 5 2.67 -7.27 2.25
C GLY A 5 3.55 -6.31 3.01
N GLN A 6 4.07 -5.29 2.33
CA GLN A 6 4.90 -4.29 2.97
C GLN A 6 4.05 -3.40 3.86
N VAL A 7 4.53 -3.12 5.07
CA VAL A 7 3.86 -2.21 6.00
C VAL A 7 4.62 -0.89 6.01
N ILE A 8 3.90 0.21 5.76
CA ILE A 8 4.50 1.54 5.78
C ILE A 8 3.94 2.34 6.94
N ALA A 9 4.80 3.16 7.54
CA ALA A 9 4.46 4.00 8.70
C ALA A 9 3.89 3.18 9.86
N ASP A 10 4.25 1.90 9.94
CA ASP A 10 3.75 0.95 10.95
C ASP A 10 2.24 0.91 11.01
N ARG A 11 1.58 1.23 9.90
CA ARG A 11 0.14 1.41 9.91
C ARG A 11 -0.55 0.82 8.68
N TYR A 12 0.01 1.05 7.49
CA TYR A 12 -0.65 0.67 6.25
C TYR A 12 0.02 -0.55 5.64
N GLU A 13 -0.72 -1.60 5.46
CA GLU A 13 -0.24 -2.81 4.80
C GLU A 13 -0.65 -2.79 3.34
N LEU A 14 0.31 -2.89 2.43
CA LEU A 14 0.04 -2.89 1.01
C LEU A 14 -0.54 -4.22 0.59
N LEU A 15 -1.73 -4.19 0.01
CA LEU A 15 -2.43 -5.40 -0.38
C LEU A 15 -2.25 -5.71 -1.87
N LYS A 16 -2.37 -4.70 -2.73
CA LYS A 16 -2.42 -4.91 -4.16
C LYS A 16 -2.08 -3.63 -4.89
N GLN A 17 -1.28 -3.73 -5.93
CA GLN A 17 -1.00 -2.60 -6.79
C GLN A 17 -2.16 -2.40 -7.77
N LEU A 18 -2.78 -1.24 -7.74
CA LEU A 18 -3.93 -0.92 -8.58
C LEU A 18 -3.52 -0.30 -9.90
N GLY A 19 -2.41 0.42 -9.92
CA GLY A 19 -1.95 1.07 -11.13
C GLY A 19 -0.52 1.51 -11.00
N ARG A 20 0.10 1.81 -12.14
CA ARG A 20 1.49 2.24 -12.20
C ARG A 20 1.66 3.28 -13.27
N GLY A 21 2.05 4.47 -12.87
CA GLY A 21 2.33 5.57 -13.80
C GLY A 21 3.81 5.78 -13.99
N GLY A 22 4.17 6.77 -14.80
CA GLY A 22 5.56 7.10 -15.04
C GLY A 22 6.26 7.66 -13.81
N PHE A 23 5.52 8.24 -12.88
CA PHE A 23 6.09 8.90 -11.70
C PHE A 23 5.56 8.35 -10.40
N SER A 24 4.53 7.52 -10.42
CA SER A 24 3.90 7.08 -9.19
C SER A 24 3.24 5.74 -9.35
N GLU A 25 2.91 5.15 -8.21
CA GLU A 25 2.18 3.90 -8.12
C GLU A 25 0.94 4.13 -7.26
N VAL A 26 -0.13 3.43 -7.57
CA VAL A 26 -1.35 3.45 -6.77
C VAL A 26 -1.53 2.08 -6.15
N TRP A 27 -1.70 2.04 -4.84
CA TRP A 27 -1.82 0.80 -4.09
C TRP A 27 -3.08 0.78 -3.26
N LEU A 28 -3.69 -0.40 -3.19
CA LEU A 28 -4.73 -0.68 -2.21
C LEU A 28 -4.04 -1.08 -0.92
N ALA A 29 -4.34 -0.37 0.16
CA ALA A 29 -3.70 -0.62 1.44
C ALA A 29 -4.74 -0.74 2.55
N LEU A 30 -4.44 -1.60 3.50
CA LEU A 30 -5.25 -1.76 4.70
C LEU A 30 -4.68 -0.87 5.79
N ASP A 31 -5.54 -0.04 6.38
CA ASP A 31 -5.15 0.77 7.53
C ASP A 31 -5.30 -0.10 8.78
N LYS A 32 -4.19 -0.57 9.31
CA LYS A 32 -4.20 -1.51 10.42
C LYS A 32 -4.61 -0.86 11.74
N LEU A 33 -4.56 0.46 11.81
CA LEU A 33 -4.96 1.16 13.02
C LEU A 33 -6.48 1.23 13.13
N THR A 34 -7.16 1.49 12.03
CA THR A 34 -8.63 1.57 12.00
C THR A 34 -9.27 0.32 11.41
N ASP A 35 -8.46 -0.57 10.89
CA ASP A 35 -8.90 -1.82 10.27
C ASP A 35 -9.78 -1.59 9.03
N VAL A 36 -9.41 -0.60 8.24
CA VAL A 36 -10.13 -0.23 7.02
C VAL A 36 -9.23 -0.35 5.82
#